data_d3824ed092843900d7bda1f5f0b4ec60
#
_entry.id   d3824ed092843900d7bda1f5f0b4ec60
#
_cell.length_a   1.000
_cell.length_b   1.000
_cell.length_c   1.000
_cell.angle_alpha   90.00
_cell.angle_beta   90.00
_cell.angle_gamma   90.00
#
_symmetry.space_group_name_H-M   'P 1'
#
loop_
_entity.id
_entity.type
_entity.pdbx_description
1 polymer ?
#
loop_
_entity_poly.entity_id
_entity_poly.type
_entity_poly.pdbx_seq_one_letter_code
_entity_poly.pdbx_strand_id
1 'polypeptide(L)'
;EWLKSETGAELGGALGPLGADVEPAELRHFFGDEDELQGYLAPAGRSDEDRLVQARESTRQKCRDVCALRAEVRVSSASGIAEASRAIASRLARGGRLLAFGNGGSATDAEDAAIDCMAPPTAGWRAVPALALTADAGIITAVGNDVGFDHVFARQVAAYGRPADVALGFSTSGTSRSVLNGLREAGTRGLLTVALAGYDGGAMAAPGAVDYCFVAPSDYVPRIQEAHATIWHALLGAAQSELRLAPDGSRS
;
A
#
# COMPACT_ATOMS: atom_id res chain seq x y z
N GLU A 1 24.43 5.21 -20.22
CA GLU A 1 24.86 6.56 -19.76
C GLU A 1 24.39 6.82 -18.33
N TRP A 2 23.17 6.43 -17.96
CA TRP A 2 22.63 6.57 -16.60
C TRP A 2 23.45 5.82 -15.54
N LEU A 3 24.11 4.72 -15.93
CA LEU A 3 24.95 3.88 -15.07
C LEU A 3 26.40 4.36 -14.89
N LYS A 4 26.77 5.53 -15.43
CA LYS A 4 28.15 6.04 -15.43
C LYS A 4 28.39 7.26 -14.55
N SER A 5 27.34 7.80 -13.90
CA SER A 5 27.48 9.00 -13.08
C SER A 5 27.99 8.69 -11.67
N GLU A 6 29.05 9.35 -11.24
CA GLU A 6 29.69 9.13 -9.93
C GLU A 6 29.21 10.12 -8.84
N THR A 7 28.34 11.08 -9.17
CA THR A 7 27.85 12.09 -8.22
C THR A 7 26.37 12.44 -8.43
N GLY A 8 25.67 12.89 -7.38
CA GLY A 8 24.26 13.28 -7.46
C GLY A 8 23.98 14.42 -8.45
N ALA A 9 24.97 15.27 -8.76
CA ALA A 9 24.85 16.34 -9.75
C ALA A 9 24.77 15.79 -11.20
N GLU A 10 25.40 14.64 -11.45
CA GLU A 10 25.34 13.96 -12.75
C GLU A 10 24.03 13.18 -12.92
N LEU A 11 23.43 12.68 -11.83
CA LEU A 11 22.09 12.08 -11.84
C LEU A 11 21.02 13.11 -12.24
N GLY A 12 21.11 14.33 -11.75
CA GLY A 12 20.23 15.43 -12.15
C GLY A 12 20.31 15.73 -13.65
N GLY A 13 21.51 15.68 -14.24
CA GLY A 13 21.73 15.84 -15.68
C GLY A 13 21.14 14.71 -16.54
N ALA A 14 21.13 13.48 -16.04
CA ALA A 14 20.58 12.32 -16.73
C ALA A 14 19.04 12.30 -16.77
N LEU A 15 18.39 12.92 -15.79
CA LEU A 15 16.93 13.06 -15.71
C LEU A 15 16.39 14.27 -16.53
N GLY A 16 17.27 15.06 -17.14
CA GLY A 16 16.90 16.24 -17.91
C GLY A 16 16.27 17.35 -17.03
N PRO A 17 15.43 18.24 -17.61
CA PRO A 17 14.85 19.36 -16.88
C PRO A 17 14.03 18.96 -15.62
N LEU A 18 13.49 17.75 -15.59
CA LEU A 18 12.74 17.20 -14.44
C LEU A 18 13.65 16.77 -13.29
N GLY A 19 14.93 16.48 -13.55
CA GLY A 19 15.90 16.06 -12.54
C GLY A 19 16.67 17.20 -11.89
N ALA A 20 16.65 18.40 -12.46
CA ALA A 20 17.39 19.56 -11.95
C ALA A 20 16.80 20.12 -10.63
N ASP A 21 15.54 19.83 -10.35
CA ASP A 21 14.80 20.32 -9.18
C ASP A 21 14.58 19.24 -8.11
N VAL A 22 15.14 18.03 -8.28
CA VAL A 22 14.98 16.94 -7.30
C VAL A 22 16.18 16.96 -6.34
N GLU A 23 15.92 17.28 -5.08
CA GLU A 23 16.93 17.26 -4.03
C GLU A 23 17.47 15.84 -3.81
N PRO A 24 18.78 15.66 -3.53
CA PRO A 24 19.36 14.34 -3.25
C PRO A 24 18.66 13.56 -2.14
N ALA A 25 18.04 14.27 -1.19
CA ALA A 25 17.24 13.66 -0.12
C ALA A 25 15.95 12.98 -0.64
N GLU A 26 15.36 13.50 -1.72
CA GLU A 26 14.18 12.89 -2.35
C GLU A 26 14.55 11.65 -3.17
N LEU A 27 15.74 11.63 -3.78
CA LEU A 27 16.26 10.45 -4.48
C LEU A 27 16.55 9.30 -3.52
N ARG A 28 17.03 9.57 -2.30
CA ARG A 28 17.22 8.56 -1.23
C ARG A 28 15.92 7.86 -0.87
N HIS A 29 14.81 8.58 -0.95
CA HIS A 29 13.48 8.03 -0.70
C HIS A 29 13.08 6.91 -1.68
N PHE A 30 13.54 7.00 -2.93
CA PHE A 30 13.24 6.01 -3.98
C PHE A 30 14.25 4.87 -4.07
N PHE A 31 15.52 5.15 -3.76
CA PHE A 31 16.62 4.22 -4.04
C PHE A 31 17.26 3.61 -2.79
N GLY A 32 16.81 3.98 -1.58
CA GLY A 32 17.42 3.54 -0.34
C GLY A 32 18.70 4.31 0.00
N ASP A 33 19.53 3.74 0.84
CA ASP A 33 20.79 4.32 1.27
C ASP A 33 21.79 4.43 0.09
N GLU A 34 22.64 5.46 0.09
CA GLU A 34 23.69 5.67 -0.92
C GLU A 34 24.60 4.44 -1.10
N ASP A 35 24.83 3.69 -0.03
CA ASP A 35 25.59 2.44 -0.06
C ASP A 35 24.86 1.32 -0.83
N GLU A 36 23.53 1.27 -0.82
CA GLU A 36 22.75 0.34 -1.64
C GLU A 36 22.80 0.72 -3.13
N LEU A 37 22.69 2.00 -3.44
CA LEU A 37 22.80 2.50 -4.81
C LEU A 37 24.20 2.26 -5.38
N GLN A 38 25.24 2.54 -4.60
CA GLN A 38 26.63 2.26 -4.99
C GLN A 38 26.89 0.74 -5.15
N GLY A 39 26.20 -0.11 -4.40
CA GLY A 39 26.25 -1.55 -4.57
C GLY A 39 25.74 -2.01 -5.95
N TYR A 40 24.71 -1.35 -6.50
CA TYR A 40 24.21 -1.59 -7.86
C TYR A 40 25.07 -0.95 -8.96
N LEU A 41 25.71 0.19 -8.66
CA LEU A 41 26.54 0.97 -9.60
C LEU A 41 28.02 0.59 -9.50
N ALA A 42 28.38 -0.50 -8.83
CA ALA A 42 29.75 -0.90 -8.58
C ALA A 42 30.60 -0.95 -9.87
N PRO A 43 31.85 -0.43 -9.82
CA PRO A 43 32.70 -0.30 -10.98
C PRO A 43 32.94 -1.63 -11.70
N ALA A 44 33.08 -1.58 -13.01
CA ALA A 44 33.55 -2.69 -13.83
C ALA A 44 34.90 -3.17 -13.30
N GLY A 45 34.93 -4.36 -12.64
CA GLY A 45 36.16 -4.93 -12.07
C GLY A 45 35.97 -5.92 -10.93
N ARG A 46 34.76 -6.07 -10.38
CA ARG A 46 34.50 -7.12 -9.38
C ARG A 46 34.36 -8.48 -10.05
N SER A 47 34.97 -9.52 -9.42
CA SER A 47 34.76 -10.88 -9.87
C SER A 47 33.31 -11.32 -9.73
N ASP A 48 32.88 -12.32 -10.49
CA ASP A 48 31.53 -12.88 -10.35
C ASP A 48 31.30 -13.47 -8.96
N GLU A 49 32.38 -13.94 -8.31
CA GLU A 49 32.33 -14.44 -6.94
C GLU A 49 32.01 -13.32 -5.93
N ASP A 50 32.64 -12.13 -6.06
CA ASP A 50 32.35 -10.98 -5.22
C ASP A 50 30.91 -10.50 -5.37
N ARG A 51 30.38 -10.49 -6.60
CA ARG A 51 28.97 -10.15 -6.88
C ARG A 51 28.00 -11.13 -6.23
N LEU A 52 28.32 -12.42 -6.28
CA LEU A 52 27.50 -13.45 -5.63
C LEU A 52 27.51 -13.33 -4.11
N VAL A 53 28.68 -13.05 -3.52
CA VAL A 53 28.80 -12.83 -2.06
C VAL A 53 27.97 -11.61 -1.65
N GLN A 54 28.09 -10.51 -2.36
CA GLN A 54 27.34 -9.29 -2.09
C GLN A 54 25.81 -9.49 -2.25
N ALA A 55 25.38 -10.17 -3.33
CA ALA A 55 23.97 -10.46 -3.55
C ALA A 55 23.38 -11.34 -2.44
N ARG A 56 24.14 -12.35 -1.99
CA ARG A 56 23.73 -13.22 -0.86
C ARG A 56 23.59 -12.45 0.44
N GLU A 57 24.53 -11.57 0.76
CA GLU A 57 24.49 -10.81 2.01
C GLU A 57 23.36 -9.77 1.97
N SER A 58 23.21 -9.03 0.85
CA SER A 58 22.09 -8.12 0.64
C SER A 58 20.74 -8.83 0.79
N THR A 59 20.58 -10.00 0.17
CA THR A 59 19.35 -10.80 0.28
C THR A 59 19.09 -11.23 1.73
N ARG A 60 20.11 -11.70 2.45
CA ARG A 60 19.98 -12.08 3.86
C ARG A 60 19.57 -10.91 4.74
N GLN A 61 20.18 -9.75 4.50
CA GLN A 61 19.82 -8.53 5.26
C GLN A 61 18.37 -8.15 5.01
N LYS A 62 17.95 -8.10 3.75
CA LYS A 62 16.55 -7.80 3.37
C LYS A 62 15.55 -8.77 4.02
N CYS A 63 15.86 -10.05 4.09
CA CYS A 63 15.04 -11.03 4.79
C CYS A 63 14.96 -10.74 6.31
N ARG A 64 16.07 -10.38 6.94
CA ARG A 64 16.09 -10.02 8.37
C ARG A 64 15.23 -8.78 8.63
N ASP A 65 15.39 -7.75 7.81
CA ASP A 65 14.69 -6.47 7.98
C ASP A 65 13.17 -6.64 7.85
N VAL A 66 12.70 -7.36 6.83
CA VAL A 66 11.26 -7.61 6.67
C VAL A 66 10.68 -8.46 7.80
N CYS A 67 11.44 -9.44 8.30
CA CYS A 67 11.01 -10.25 9.44
C CYS A 67 10.92 -9.41 10.73
N ALA A 68 11.89 -8.52 10.96
CA ALA A 68 11.89 -7.61 12.11
C ALA A 68 10.69 -6.65 12.05
N LEU A 69 10.47 -6.00 10.91
CA LEU A 69 9.33 -5.09 10.72
C LEU A 69 7.98 -5.80 10.90
N ARG A 70 7.82 -7.00 10.35
CA ARG A 70 6.60 -7.81 10.56
C ARG A 70 6.37 -8.19 12.02
N ALA A 71 7.45 -8.47 12.76
CA ALA A 71 7.36 -8.76 14.19
C ALA A 71 6.91 -7.52 14.99
N GLU A 72 7.41 -6.35 14.66
CA GLU A 72 7.01 -5.07 15.26
C GLU A 72 5.54 -4.74 14.96
N VAL A 73 5.13 -4.81 13.69
CA VAL A 73 3.73 -4.62 13.27
C VAL A 73 2.81 -5.61 13.99
N ARG A 74 3.21 -6.87 14.16
CA ARG A 74 2.42 -7.85 14.92
C ARG A 74 2.17 -7.41 16.35
N VAL A 75 3.18 -6.84 17.02
CA VAL A 75 3.05 -6.39 18.41
C VAL A 75 2.17 -5.15 18.51
N SER A 76 2.40 -4.17 17.65
CA SER A 76 1.70 -2.87 17.68
C SER A 76 0.26 -2.94 17.17
N SER A 77 -0.06 -3.88 16.28
CA SER A 77 -1.31 -3.84 15.50
C SER A 77 -2.26 -5.03 15.75
N ALA A 78 -1.88 -6.06 16.52
CA ALA A 78 -2.66 -7.29 16.64
C ALA A 78 -4.11 -7.07 17.12
N SER A 79 -4.32 -6.25 18.14
CA SER A 79 -5.67 -5.93 18.63
C SER A 79 -6.49 -5.16 17.60
N GLY A 80 -5.89 -4.14 16.98
CA GLY A 80 -6.54 -3.34 15.94
C GLY A 80 -6.89 -4.19 14.72
N ILE A 81 -6.02 -5.12 14.30
CA ILE A 81 -6.30 -6.06 13.22
C ILE A 81 -7.53 -6.92 13.56
N ALA A 82 -7.61 -7.46 14.76
CA ALA A 82 -8.76 -8.26 15.18
C ALA A 82 -10.07 -7.46 15.20
N GLU A 83 -10.03 -6.20 15.65
CA GLU A 83 -11.20 -5.31 15.66
C GLU A 83 -11.63 -4.91 14.25
N ALA A 84 -10.68 -4.45 13.42
CA ALA A 84 -10.94 -4.07 12.03
C ALA A 84 -11.48 -5.25 11.21
N SER A 85 -10.94 -6.45 11.43
CA SER A 85 -11.39 -7.66 10.72
C SER A 85 -12.84 -8.01 11.03
N ARG A 86 -13.28 -7.88 12.29
CA ARG A 86 -14.71 -8.03 12.65
C ARG A 86 -15.58 -6.98 12.01
N ALA A 87 -15.12 -5.72 11.98
CA ALA A 87 -15.84 -4.62 11.32
C ALA A 87 -15.95 -4.86 9.81
N ILE A 88 -14.86 -5.26 9.15
CA ILE A 88 -14.82 -5.63 7.72
C ILE A 88 -15.79 -6.79 7.46
N ALA A 89 -15.71 -7.89 8.20
CA ALA A 89 -16.59 -9.04 8.05
C ALA A 89 -18.07 -8.64 8.21
N SER A 90 -18.39 -7.80 9.17
CA SER A 90 -19.74 -7.29 9.38
C SER A 90 -20.27 -6.49 8.17
N ARG A 91 -19.42 -5.69 7.51
CA ARG A 91 -19.81 -4.96 6.28
C ARG A 91 -20.02 -5.92 5.11
N LEU A 92 -19.07 -6.83 4.89
CA LEU A 92 -19.14 -7.82 3.81
C LEU A 92 -20.31 -8.79 3.97
N ALA A 93 -20.64 -9.21 5.20
CA ALA A 93 -21.81 -10.05 5.48
C ALA A 93 -23.14 -9.39 5.11
N ARG A 94 -23.21 -8.05 5.15
CA ARG A 94 -24.37 -7.26 4.74
C ARG A 94 -24.40 -6.93 3.24
N GLY A 95 -23.58 -7.58 2.42
CA GLY A 95 -23.50 -7.38 0.99
C GLY A 95 -22.65 -6.18 0.58
N GLY A 96 -21.83 -5.65 1.48
CA GLY A 96 -20.82 -4.66 1.17
C GLY A 96 -19.69 -5.25 0.32
N ARG A 97 -18.89 -4.38 -0.26
CA ARG A 97 -17.73 -4.70 -1.09
C ARG A 97 -16.51 -3.92 -0.63
N LEU A 98 -15.34 -4.35 -1.09
CA LEU A 98 -14.09 -3.64 -0.91
C LEU A 98 -13.90 -2.62 -2.05
N LEU A 99 -13.54 -1.38 -1.71
CA LEU A 99 -13.00 -0.37 -2.62
C LEU A 99 -11.55 -0.11 -2.19
N ALA A 100 -10.58 -0.59 -2.97
CA ALA A 100 -9.17 -0.46 -2.65
C ALA A 100 -8.48 0.55 -3.57
N PHE A 101 -7.56 1.36 -3.03
CA PHE A 101 -6.86 2.39 -3.80
C PHE A 101 -5.54 2.82 -3.17
N GLY A 102 -4.61 3.24 -4.02
CA GLY A 102 -3.28 3.73 -3.68
C GLY A 102 -2.58 4.26 -4.92
N ASN A 103 -1.36 4.76 -4.79
CA ASN A 103 -0.57 5.28 -5.91
C ASN A 103 0.70 4.46 -6.14
N GLY A 104 1.18 4.35 -7.38
CA GLY A 104 2.40 3.64 -7.72
C GLY A 104 2.37 2.17 -7.28
N GLY A 105 3.35 1.71 -6.51
CA GLY A 105 3.35 0.36 -5.94
C GLY A 105 2.18 0.11 -4.98
N SER A 106 1.67 1.13 -4.29
CA SER A 106 0.44 1.01 -3.50
C SER A 106 -0.82 0.84 -4.37
N ALA A 107 -0.77 1.16 -5.66
CA ALA A 107 -1.85 0.83 -6.59
C ALA A 107 -1.87 -0.67 -6.88
N THR A 108 -0.70 -1.31 -7.05
CA THR A 108 -0.61 -2.77 -7.19
C THR A 108 -1.03 -3.49 -5.92
N ASP A 109 -0.69 -2.98 -4.73
CA ASP A 109 -1.19 -3.50 -3.45
C ASP A 109 -2.73 -3.46 -3.38
N ALA A 110 -3.35 -2.40 -3.90
CA ALA A 110 -4.80 -2.25 -3.96
C ALA A 110 -5.45 -3.24 -4.96
N GLU A 111 -4.81 -3.51 -6.08
CA GLU A 111 -5.24 -4.50 -7.07
C GLU A 111 -5.14 -5.92 -6.50
N ASP A 112 -4.04 -6.25 -5.84
CA ASP A 112 -3.86 -7.55 -5.17
C ASP A 112 -4.92 -7.75 -4.08
N ALA A 113 -5.22 -6.72 -3.29
CA ALA A 113 -6.27 -6.79 -2.28
C ALA A 113 -7.66 -7.06 -2.89
N ALA A 114 -7.97 -6.46 -4.04
CA ALA A 114 -9.21 -6.74 -4.75
C ALA A 114 -9.25 -8.16 -5.34
N ILE A 115 -8.13 -8.65 -5.88
CA ILE A 115 -7.99 -10.01 -6.40
C ILE A 115 -8.20 -11.03 -5.27
N ASP A 116 -7.56 -10.86 -4.13
CA ASP A 116 -7.69 -11.73 -2.96
C ASP A 116 -9.12 -11.84 -2.45
N CYS A 117 -9.90 -10.77 -2.59
CA CYS A 117 -11.32 -10.78 -2.25
C CYS A 117 -12.16 -11.54 -3.28
N MET A 118 -11.93 -11.32 -4.58
CA MET A 118 -12.72 -11.92 -5.66
C MET A 118 -12.34 -13.37 -5.95
N ALA A 119 -11.06 -13.70 -5.81
CA ALA A 119 -10.49 -15.02 -6.04
C ALA A 119 -9.65 -15.46 -4.83
N PRO A 120 -10.27 -15.78 -3.69
CA PRO A 120 -9.55 -16.01 -2.45
C PRO A 120 -8.47 -17.09 -2.57
N PRO A 121 -7.24 -16.84 -2.06
CA PRO A 121 -6.12 -17.78 -2.22
C PRO A 121 -6.25 -19.02 -1.34
N THR A 122 -7.16 -19.03 -0.36
CA THR A 122 -7.34 -20.13 0.58
C THR A 122 -8.64 -20.88 0.34
N ALA A 123 -8.54 -22.20 0.22
CA ALA A 123 -9.71 -23.06 0.02
C ALA A 123 -10.78 -22.86 1.13
N GLY A 124 -12.03 -22.74 0.70
CA GLY A 124 -13.17 -22.51 1.60
C GLY A 124 -13.32 -21.07 2.10
N TRP A 125 -12.50 -20.12 1.66
CA TRP A 125 -12.78 -18.70 1.84
C TRP A 125 -13.91 -18.28 0.89
N ARG A 126 -14.70 -17.31 1.36
CA ARG A 126 -15.82 -16.77 0.58
C ARG A 126 -15.32 -15.69 -0.38
N ALA A 127 -15.62 -15.80 -1.66
CA ALA A 127 -15.43 -14.70 -2.60
C ALA A 127 -16.37 -13.53 -2.23
N VAL A 128 -15.82 -12.32 -2.19
CA VAL A 128 -16.57 -11.09 -1.90
C VAL A 128 -16.31 -10.06 -2.99
N PRO A 129 -17.31 -9.23 -3.33
CA PRO A 129 -17.14 -8.20 -4.35
C PRO A 129 -16.05 -7.19 -3.95
N ALA A 130 -15.18 -6.86 -4.89
CA ALA A 130 -14.13 -5.87 -4.69
C ALA A 130 -13.85 -5.07 -5.96
N LEU A 131 -13.36 -3.85 -5.81
CA LEU A 131 -12.91 -2.99 -6.89
C LEU A 131 -11.58 -2.34 -6.49
N ALA A 132 -10.56 -2.47 -7.34
CA ALA A 132 -9.41 -1.60 -7.30
C ALA A 132 -9.72 -0.32 -8.10
N LEU A 133 -9.77 0.83 -7.42
CA LEU A 133 -10.05 2.12 -8.07
C LEU A 133 -8.88 2.63 -8.92
N THR A 134 -7.83 1.83 -9.02
CA THR A 134 -6.61 2.05 -9.81
C THR A 134 -6.67 1.39 -11.18
N ALA A 135 -7.60 0.45 -11.39
CA ALA A 135 -7.60 -0.40 -12.57
C ALA A 135 -8.10 0.28 -13.86
N ASP A 136 -8.86 1.37 -13.76
CA ASP A 136 -9.38 2.09 -14.93
C ASP A 136 -8.54 3.33 -15.23
N ALA A 137 -7.59 3.19 -16.15
CA ALA A 137 -6.73 4.28 -16.60
C ALA A 137 -7.54 5.44 -17.23
N GLY A 138 -8.67 5.16 -17.87
CA GLY A 138 -9.52 6.18 -18.46
C GLY A 138 -10.11 7.11 -17.40
N ILE A 139 -10.62 6.54 -16.31
CA ILE A 139 -11.18 7.33 -15.18
C ILE A 139 -10.05 8.12 -14.49
N ILE A 140 -8.91 7.47 -14.21
CA ILE A 140 -7.78 8.14 -13.54
C ILE A 140 -7.28 9.32 -14.36
N THR A 141 -7.06 9.14 -15.65
CA THR A 141 -6.54 10.20 -16.52
C THR A 141 -7.56 11.31 -16.77
N ALA A 142 -8.85 10.98 -16.96
CA ALA A 142 -9.89 11.98 -17.13
C ALA A 142 -10.06 12.85 -15.89
N VAL A 143 -10.24 12.25 -14.71
CA VAL A 143 -10.36 13.01 -13.46
C VAL A 143 -9.07 13.76 -13.14
N GLY A 144 -7.92 13.16 -13.39
CA GLY A 144 -6.60 13.80 -13.19
C GLY A 144 -6.44 15.06 -14.04
N ASN A 145 -6.86 15.02 -15.29
CA ASN A 145 -6.80 16.15 -16.22
C ASN A 145 -7.86 17.24 -15.92
N ASP A 146 -9.10 16.85 -15.64
CA ASP A 146 -10.24 17.78 -15.59
C ASP A 146 -10.46 18.37 -14.19
N VAL A 147 -10.14 17.64 -13.13
CA VAL A 147 -10.42 18.01 -11.74
C VAL A 147 -9.16 18.11 -10.90
N GLY A 148 -8.13 17.37 -11.26
CA GLY A 148 -6.86 17.27 -10.56
C GLY A 148 -6.65 15.89 -9.92
N PHE A 149 -5.39 15.47 -9.86
CA PHE A 149 -5.00 14.14 -9.39
C PHE A 149 -5.43 13.86 -7.94
N ASP A 150 -5.49 14.88 -7.11
CA ASP A 150 -5.93 14.78 -5.71
C ASP A 150 -7.37 14.24 -5.55
N HIS A 151 -8.16 14.23 -6.62
CA HIS A 151 -9.56 13.84 -6.62
C HIS A 151 -9.85 12.50 -7.30
N VAL A 152 -8.85 11.83 -7.87
CA VAL A 152 -9.05 10.61 -8.68
C VAL A 152 -9.75 9.49 -7.92
N PHE A 153 -9.47 9.28 -6.65
CA PHE A 153 -10.15 8.28 -5.83
C PHE A 153 -11.44 8.80 -5.22
N ALA A 154 -11.46 10.04 -4.73
CA ALA A 154 -12.67 10.64 -4.15
C ALA A 154 -13.85 10.65 -5.14
N ARG A 155 -13.61 10.95 -6.42
CA ARG A 155 -14.65 10.91 -7.47
C ARG A 155 -15.21 9.51 -7.69
N GLN A 156 -14.36 8.50 -7.66
CA GLN A 156 -14.79 7.10 -7.81
C GLN A 156 -15.53 6.60 -6.55
N VAL A 157 -15.03 6.93 -5.36
CA VAL A 157 -15.73 6.64 -4.10
C VAL A 157 -17.11 7.31 -4.10
N ALA A 158 -17.20 8.55 -4.58
CA ALA A 158 -18.48 9.26 -4.71
C ALA A 158 -19.47 8.55 -5.64
N ALA A 159 -18.99 7.94 -6.71
CA ALA A 159 -19.82 7.23 -7.68
C ALA A 159 -20.21 5.82 -7.22
N TYR A 160 -19.27 5.08 -6.62
CA TYR A 160 -19.45 3.67 -6.31
C TYR A 160 -19.82 3.39 -4.86
N GLY A 161 -19.32 4.21 -3.91
CA GLY A 161 -19.35 3.93 -2.49
C GLY A 161 -20.76 3.89 -1.90
N ARG A 162 -21.03 2.87 -1.09
CA ARG A 162 -22.27 2.66 -0.34
C ARG A 162 -21.97 2.49 1.15
N PRO A 163 -22.89 2.81 2.06
CA PRO A 163 -22.63 2.72 3.50
C PRO A 163 -22.19 1.34 4.01
N ALA A 164 -22.55 0.26 3.30
CA ALA A 164 -22.12 -1.10 3.67
C ALA A 164 -20.69 -1.45 3.21
N ASP A 165 -20.09 -0.63 2.34
CA ASP A 165 -18.78 -0.93 1.74
C ASP A 165 -17.61 -0.63 2.71
N VAL A 166 -16.45 -1.14 2.35
CA VAL A 166 -15.16 -0.89 3.01
C VAL A 166 -14.25 -0.15 2.03
N ALA A 167 -13.69 0.96 2.45
CA ALA A 167 -12.64 1.68 1.73
C ALA A 167 -11.28 1.36 2.32
N LEU A 168 -10.37 0.82 1.51
CA LEU A 168 -9.01 0.46 1.89
C LEU A 168 -8.02 1.33 1.13
N GLY A 169 -7.37 2.25 1.83
CA GLY A 169 -6.38 3.17 1.28
C GLY A 169 -4.95 2.76 1.62
N PHE A 170 -4.09 2.69 0.61
CA PHE A 170 -2.66 2.43 0.75
C PHE A 170 -1.85 3.68 0.47
N SER A 171 -0.96 4.07 1.38
CA SER A 171 -0.01 5.16 1.17
C SER A 171 1.25 4.95 2.00
N THR A 172 2.37 4.70 1.36
CA THR A 172 3.64 4.51 2.09
C THR A 172 4.01 5.71 2.94
N SER A 173 3.74 6.94 2.51
CA SER A 173 4.00 8.16 3.28
C SER A 173 2.90 8.53 4.28
N GLY A 174 1.70 7.94 4.17
CA GLY A 174 0.53 8.36 4.96
C GLY A 174 0.01 9.79 4.66
N THR A 175 0.58 10.48 3.67
CA THR A 175 0.28 11.90 3.34
C THR A 175 -0.26 12.11 1.93
N SER A 176 -0.42 11.05 1.14
CA SER A 176 -0.92 11.14 -0.24
C SER A 176 -2.29 11.79 -0.30
N ARG A 177 -2.39 12.98 -0.91
CA ARG A 177 -3.61 13.79 -0.94
C ARG A 177 -4.76 13.09 -1.66
N SER A 178 -4.49 12.39 -2.75
CA SER A 178 -5.51 11.63 -3.49
C SER A 178 -6.10 10.51 -2.62
N VAL A 179 -5.27 9.79 -1.86
CA VAL A 179 -5.71 8.71 -0.97
C VAL A 179 -6.47 9.27 0.24
N LEU A 180 -5.94 10.32 0.88
CA LEU A 180 -6.63 11.01 1.99
C LEU A 180 -8.00 11.54 1.58
N ASN A 181 -8.12 12.14 0.40
CA ASN A 181 -9.41 12.62 -0.10
C ASN A 181 -10.38 11.47 -0.40
N GLY A 182 -9.87 10.34 -0.94
CA GLY A 182 -10.67 9.13 -1.12
C GLY A 182 -11.21 8.57 0.19
N LEU A 183 -10.37 8.45 1.22
CA LEU A 183 -10.77 7.99 2.55
C LEU A 183 -11.75 8.96 3.22
N ARG A 184 -11.54 10.28 3.11
CA ARG A 184 -12.45 11.29 3.64
C ARG A 184 -13.82 11.21 2.99
N GLU A 185 -13.88 11.09 1.67
CA GLU A 185 -15.15 10.92 0.94
C GLU A 185 -15.85 9.62 1.36
N ALA A 186 -15.09 8.52 1.56
CA ALA A 186 -15.62 7.26 2.04
C ALA A 186 -16.26 7.41 3.44
N GLY A 187 -15.57 8.04 4.39
CA GLY A 187 -16.09 8.31 5.72
C GLY A 187 -17.37 9.16 5.69
N THR A 188 -17.40 10.22 4.86
CA THR A 188 -18.58 11.07 4.68
C THR A 188 -19.80 10.27 4.18
N ARG A 189 -19.59 9.22 3.40
CA ARG A 189 -20.63 8.32 2.88
C ARG A 189 -20.95 7.15 3.80
N GLY A 190 -20.31 7.05 4.96
CA GLY A 190 -20.57 5.99 5.94
C GLY A 190 -19.91 4.64 5.61
N LEU A 191 -18.95 4.60 4.66
CA LEU A 191 -18.12 3.43 4.46
C LEU A 191 -17.23 3.22 5.69
N LEU A 192 -16.86 1.97 5.93
CA LEU A 192 -15.78 1.66 6.86
C LEU A 192 -14.44 2.05 6.21
N THR A 193 -13.65 2.87 6.89
CA THR A 193 -12.38 3.37 6.37
C THR A 193 -11.19 2.68 7.04
N VAL A 194 -10.34 2.06 6.23
CA VAL A 194 -9.11 1.38 6.65
C VAL A 194 -7.94 1.96 5.87
N ALA A 195 -6.89 2.33 6.56
CA ALA A 195 -5.66 2.86 5.97
C ALA A 195 -4.45 2.01 6.33
N LEU A 196 -3.57 1.81 5.36
CA LEU A 196 -2.25 1.23 5.53
C LEU A 196 -1.20 2.30 5.19
N ALA A 197 -0.37 2.65 6.17
CA ALA A 197 0.60 3.72 6.07
C ALA A 197 2.01 3.24 6.45
N GLY A 198 3.03 3.97 6.04
CA GLY A 198 4.41 3.76 6.47
C GLY A 198 4.91 4.93 7.33
N TYR A 199 6.22 5.01 7.53
CA TYR A 199 6.88 6.02 8.37
C TYR A 199 6.25 6.13 9.75
N ASP A 200 5.73 7.28 10.10
CA ASP A 200 4.97 7.58 11.32
C ASP A 200 3.44 7.54 11.12
N GLY A 201 3.01 7.15 9.91
CA GLY A 201 1.60 7.10 9.54
C GLY A 201 1.05 8.39 8.93
N GLY A 202 1.80 9.49 9.02
CA GLY A 202 1.44 10.79 8.46
C GLY A 202 0.04 11.26 8.84
N ALA A 203 -0.63 11.93 7.91
CA ALA A 203 -1.99 12.45 8.12
C ALA A 203 -3.06 11.34 8.22
N MET A 204 -2.78 10.12 7.75
CA MET A 204 -3.71 8.99 7.88
C MET A 204 -3.82 8.49 9.32
N ALA A 205 -2.74 8.58 10.10
CA ALA A 205 -2.72 8.18 11.50
C ALA A 205 -3.25 9.26 12.45
N ALA A 206 -3.61 10.44 11.94
CA ALA A 206 -4.18 11.48 12.78
C ALA A 206 -5.53 11.03 13.40
N PRO A 207 -5.80 11.38 14.66
CA PRO A 207 -7.04 11.01 15.32
C PRO A 207 -8.29 11.41 14.52
N GLY A 208 -9.16 10.46 14.23
CA GLY A 208 -10.40 10.68 13.49
C GLY A 208 -10.23 10.83 11.97
N ALA A 209 -9.05 10.61 11.42
CA ALA A 209 -8.83 10.64 9.97
C ALA A 209 -9.49 9.44 9.27
N VAL A 210 -9.43 8.27 9.89
CA VAL A 210 -10.04 7.01 9.43
C VAL A 210 -10.50 6.18 10.64
N ASP A 211 -11.31 5.14 10.41
CA ASP A 211 -11.74 4.23 11.48
C ASP A 211 -10.59 3.36 11.99
N TYR A 212 -9.75 2.85 11.07
CA TYR A 212 -8.57 2.05 11.39
C TYR A 212 -7.37 2.47 10.55
N CYS A 213 -6.24 2.74 11.20
CA CYS A 213 -4.97 2.99 10.54
C CYS A 213 -3.90 2.03 11.07
N PHE A 214 -3.22 1.34 10.17
CA PHE A 214 -2.11 0.44 10.48
C PHE A 214 -0.83 1.01 9.89
N VAL A 215 0.17 1.20 10.75
CA VAL A 215 1.44 1.79 10.37
C VAL A 215 2.52 0.73 10.32
N ALA A 216 3.23 0.65 9.20
CA ALA A 216 4.48 -0.07 9.06
C ALA A 216 5.64 0.91 9.32
N PRO A 217 6.26 0.91 10.52
CA PRO A 217 7.21 1.95 10.90
C PRO A 217 8.59 1.70 10.26
N SER A 218 8.71 2.07 9.01
CA SER A 218 9.93 2.01 8.21
C SER A 218 10.00 3.24 7.32
N ASP A 219 11.19 3.68 6.97
CA ASP A 219 11.48 4.75 6.02
C ASP A 219 11.83 4.22 4.62
N TYR A 220 11.90 2.90 4.46
CA TYR A 220 12.21 2.24 3.20
C TYR A 220 10.95 1.70 2.53
N VAL A 221 10.54 2.36 1.44
CA VAL A 221 9.28 2.09 0.73
C VAL A 221 9.05 0.61 0.40
N PRO A 222 10.00 -0.16 -0.13
CA PRO A 222 9.78 -1.59 -0.40
C PRO A 222 9.43 -2.40 0.84
N ARG A 223 10.02 -2.08 2.01
CA ARG A 223 9.71 -2.78 3.29
C ARG A 223 8.31 -2.42 3.79
N ILE A 224 7.91 -1.15 3.61
CA ILE A 224 6.56 -0.71 3.94
C ILE A 224 5.54 -1.50 3.11
N GLN A 225 5.73 -1.64 1.79
CA GLN A 225 4.83 -2.38 0.91
C GLN A 225 4.76 -3.88 1.27
N GLU A 226 5.89 -4.53 1.56
CA GLU A 226 5.90 -5.91 2.06
C GLU A 226 5.14 -6.08 3.39
N ALA A 227 5.21 -5.07 4.27
CA ALA A 227 4.43 -5.05 5.51
C ALA A 227 2.95 -4.78 5.25
N HIS A 228 2.60 -3.89 4.31
CA HIS A 228 1.22 -3.63 3.90
C HIS A 228 0.54 -4.91 3.39
N ALA A 229 1.20 -5.67 2.52
CA ALA A 229 0.70 -6.97 2.08
C ALA A 229 0.48 -7.93 3.26
N THR A 230 1.40 -7.96 4.21
CA THR A 230 1.28 -8.80 5.42
C THR A 230 0.08 -8.38 6.29
N ILE A 231 -0.12 -7.08 6.51
CA ILE A 231 -1.25 -6.54 7.28
C ILE A 231 -2.57 -6.86 6.57
N TRP A 232 -2.63 -6.66 5.25
CA TRP A 232 -3.82 -6.97 4.48
C TRP A 232 -4.19 -8.45 4.56
N HIS A 233 -3.23 -9.36 4.35
CA HIS A 233 -3.50 -10.79 4.48
C HIS A 233 -3.95 -11.20 5.88
N ALA A 234 -3.44 -10.56 6.94
CA ALA A 234 -3.91 -10.79 8.30
C ALA A 234 -5.35 -10.29 8.51
N LEU A 235 -5.67 -9.08 8.02
CA LEU A 235 -7.03 -8.52 8.05
C LEU A 235 -8.02 -9.42 7.30
N LEU A 236 -7.68 -9.81 6.07
CA LEU A 236 -8.53 -10.65 5.23
C LEU A 236 -8.73 -12.04 5.86
N GLY A 237 -7.65 -12.69 6.33
CA GLY A 237 -7.73 -14.01 6.94
C GLY A 237 -8.60 -14.03 8.19
N ALA A 238 -8.47 -13.03 9.06
CA ALA A 238 -9.32 -12.88 10.24
C ALA A 238 -10.78 -12.55 9.85
N ALA A 239 -10.99 -11.65 8.87
CA ALA A 239 -12.34 -11.34 8.40
C ALA A 239 -13.03 -12.55 7.77
N GLN A 240 -12.31 -13.38 7.00
CA GLN A 240 -12.83 -14.63 6.44
C GLN A 240 -13.19 -15.65 7.52
N SER A 241 -12.45 -15.69 8.62
CA SER A 241 -12.80 -16.54 9.77
C SER A 241 -14.12 -16.10 10.41
N GLU A 242 -14.33 -14.80 10.60
CA GLU A 242 -15.58 -14.24 11.10
C GLU A 242 -16.76 -14.48 10.13
N LEU A 243 -16.55 -14.36 8.82
CA LEU A 243 -17.58 -14.61 7.80
C LEU A 243 -18.06 -16.07 7.80
N ARG A 244 -17.20 -17.03 8.16
CA ARG A 244 -17.59 -18.45 8.28
C ARG A 244 -18.43 -18.73 9.52
N LEU A 245 -18.22 -17.96 10.59
CA LEU A 245 -18.97 -18.10 11.85
C LEU A 245 -20.34 -17.42 11.78
N ALA A 246 -20.54 -16.50 10.84
CA ALA A 246 -21.84 -15.86 10.65
C ALA A 246 -22.85 -16.87 10.10
N PRO A 247 -24.05 -17.01 10.70
CA PRO A 247 -25.09 -17.88 10.14
C PRO A 247 -25.44 -17.43 8.73
N ASP A 248 -25.65 -18.41 7.84
CA ASP A 248 -25.97 -18.23 6.41
C ASP A 248 -27.35 -17.53 6.28
N GLY A 249 -27.34 -16.21 6.44
CA GLY A 249 -28.54 -15.35 6.51
C GLY A 249 -29.05 -14.83 5.17
N SER A 250 -28.75 -15.50 4.06
CA SER A 250 -29.30 -15.11 2.76
C SER A 250 -29.24 -16.20 1.70
N ARG A 251 -29.95 -17.30 1.93
CA ARG A 251 -30.52 -18.08 0.85
C ARG A 251 -32.04 -18.05 0.98
N SER A 252 -32.63 -17.00 0.49
CA SER A 252 -34.05 -16.91 0.17
C SER A 252 -34.19 -16.16 -1.16
#